data_fda22296f721889110381462db8d7860
#
_entry.id   fda22296f721889110381462db8d7860
#
_cell.length_a   1.000
_cell.length_b   1.000
_cell.length_c   1.000
_cell.angle_alpha   90.00
_cell.angle_beta   90.00
_cell.angle_gamma   90.00
#
_symmetry.space_group_name_H-M   'P 1'
#
loop_
_entity.id
_entity.type
_entity.pdbx_description
1 polymer ?
#
loop_
_entity_poly.entity_id
_entity_poly.type
_entity_poly.pdbx_seq_one_letter_code
_entity_poly.pdbx_strand_id
1 'polypeptide(L)'
;MCGLCGIMYKKAVPESTTPIGAHLVQMLDSMVHRGADSTGVTIAGESGQGDFIVRLCAESGNSEGQLSDKVGEAITRMGGTIKSTHCVDEYMRFAVDYDGDPQVLAEQLLLLEGIEIHSIGMNSEVIKDVGTAINIDDRHNVSNFKGTHGLGHVRLATESRVDISHSHPF
;
A
#
# COMPACT_ATOMS: atom_id res chain seq x y z
N MET A 1 -12.96 16.83 -9.23
CA MET A 1 -12.05 17.39 -8.18
C MET A 1 -11.75 16.31 -7.18
N CYS A 2 -10.49 16.03 -6.95
CA CYS A 2 -10.06 15.04 -5.97
C CYS A 2 -10.36 15.46 -4.52
N GLY A 3 -10.36 14.51 -3.59
CA GLY A 3 -10.48 14.76 -2.15
C GLY A 3 -9.25 14.21 -1.42
N LEU A 4 -8.78 14.95 -0.43
CA LEU A 4 -7.68 14.55 0.43
C LEU A 4 -8.11 14.65 1.89
N CYS A 5 -7.79 13.65 2.69
CA CYS A 5 -7.97 13.68 4.13
C CYS A 5 -6.71 13.19 4.85
N GLY A 6 -6.62 13.49 6.13
CA GLY A 6 -5.54 13.00 6.97
C GLY A 6 -5.95 12.97 8.42
N ILE A 7 -5.36 12.05 9.16
CA ILE A 7 -5.59 11.89 10.58
C ILE A 7 -4.27 11.62 11.28
N MET A 8 -4.09 12.21 12.45
CA MET A 8 -2.96 11.98 13.34
C MET A 8 -3.48 11.86 14.76
N TYR A 9 -3.13 10.75 15.40
CA TYR A 9 -3.46 10.56 16.81
C TYR A 9 -2.37 11.13 17.72
N LYS A 10 -2.78 11.81 18.78
CA LYS A 10 -1.85 12.27 19.81
C LYS A 10 -1.40 11.10 20.65
N LYS A 11 -0.19 11.18 21.24
CA LYS A 11 0.52 10.13 22.01
C LYS A 11 -0.27 9.44 23.14
N ALA A 12 -1.47 9.91 23.49
CA ALA A 12 -2.28 9.33 24.56
C ALA A 12 -3.04 8.05 24.18
N VAL A 13 -3.05 7.69 22.87
CA VAL A 13 -3.76 6.50 22.38
C VAL A 13 -2.71 5.43 22.04
N PRO A 14 -2.80 4.22 22.61
CA PRO A 14 -1.89 3.13 22.26
C PRO A 14 -2.00 2.79 20.77
N GLU A 15 -0.88 2.76 20.07
CA GLU A 15 -0.81 2.49 18.61
C GLU A 15 -1.51 1.17 18.24
N SER A 16 -1.30 0.13 19.04
CA SER A 16 -1.87 -1.20 18.81
C SER A 16 -3.39 -1.29 18.88
N THR A 17 -4.06 -0.24 19.37
CA THR A 17 -5.53 -0.22 19.51
C THR A 17 -6.22 0.80 18.64
N THR A 18 -5.45 1.60 17.90
CA THR A 18 -6.00 2.74 17.16
C THR A 18 -6.41 2.32 15.75
N PRO A 19 -7.71 2.28 15.42
CA PRO A 19 -8.22 1.81 14.14
C PRO A 19 -8.10 2.90 13.08
N ILE A 20 -6.88 3.30 12.74
CA ILE A 20 -6.64 4.41 11.81
C ILE A 20 -7.22 4.11 10.43
N GLY A 21 -7.13 2.85 9.97
CA GLY A 21 -7.66 2.42 8.70
C GLY A 21 -9.18 2.62 8.64
N ALA A 22 -9.92 2.20 9.67
CA ALA A 22 -11.37 2.39 9.73
C ALA A 22 -11.77 3.86 9.66
N HIS A 23 -11.04 4.74 10.34
CA HIS A 23 -11.31 6.17 10.29
C HIS A 23 -10.99 6.77 8.92
N LEU A 24 -9.89 6.34 8.27
CA LEU A 24 -9.56 6.78 6.92
C LEU A 24 -10.63 6.33 5.91
N VAL A 25 -11.06 5.07 5.96
CA VAL A 25 -12.14 4.56 5.10
C VAL A 25 -13.41 5.39 5.28
N GLN A 26 -13.83 5.67 6.52
CA GLN A 26 -15.01 6.48 6.80
C GLN A 26 -14.88 7.92 6.27
N MET A 27 -13.70 8.54 6.43
CA MET A 27 -13.45 9.88 5.91
C MET A 27 -13.47 9.91 4.39
N LEU A 28 -12.86 8.91 3.73
CA LEU A 28 -12.82 8.80 2.27
C LEU A 28 -14.19 8.50 1.68
N ASP A 29 -14.98 7.62 2.32
CA ASP A 29 -16.34 7.31 1.88
C ASP A 29 -17.24 8.55 1.93
N SER A 30 -17.10 9.38 2.96
CA SER A 30 -17.82 10.67 3.03
C SER A 30 -17.45 11.65 1.91
N MET A 31 -16.32 11.44 1.24
CA MET A 31 -15.81 12.24 0.11
C MET A 31 -15.99 11.56 -1.26
N VAL A 32 -16.72 10.44 -1.37
CA VAL A 32 -16.89 9.69 -2.62
C VAL A 32 -17.42 10.57 -3.76
N HIS A 33 -18.24 11.58 -3.46
CA HIS A 33 -18.74 12.56 -4.42
C HIS A 33 -17.65 13.45 -5.04
N ARG A 34 -16.43 13.46 -4.48
CA ARG A 34 -15.28 14.20 -5.00
C ARG A 34 -14.44 13.37 -5.98
N GLY A 35 -14.56 12.04 -5.92
CA GLY A 35 -13.87 11.15 -6.84
C GLY A 35 -14.10 9.69 -6.44
N ALA A 36 -14.65 8.93 -7.37
CA ALA A 36 -14.94 7.50 -7.17
C ALA A 36 -14.11 6.60 -8.09
N ASP A 37 -13.16 7.17 -8.83
CA ASP A 37 -12.41 6.42 -9.85
C ASP A 37 -11.28 5.61 -9.26
N SER A 38 -10.57 6.17 -8.28
CA SER A 38 -9.59 5.44 -7.49
C SER A 38 -9.43 6.06 -6.10
N THR A 39 -9.02 5.23 -5.17
CA THR A 39 -8.79 5.60 -3.78
C THR A 39 -7.48 5.03 -3.30
N GLY A 40 -6.79 5.74 -2.43
CA GLY A 40 -5.60 5.21 -1.79
C GLY A 40 -5.36 5.82 -0.42
N VAL A 41 -4.62 5.08 0.39
CA VAL A 41 -4.24 5.48 1.74
C VAL A 41 -2.75 5.26 1.97
N THR A 42 -2.15 6.13 2.77
CA THR A 42 -0.87 5.88 3.43
C THR A 42 -1.14 5.75 4.92
N ILE A 43 -0.68 4.68 5.51
CA ILE A 43 -0.82 4.42 6.95
C ILE A 43 0.57 4.23 7.53
N ALA A 44 0.84 4.87 8.66
CA ALA A 44 2.12 4.82 9.34
C ALA A 44 1.96 4.65 10.86
N GLY A 45 2.99 4.09 11.51
CA GLY A 45 3.12 3.99 12.95
C GLY A 45 3.08 2.59 13.53
N GLU A 46 2.62 1.57 12.83
CA GLU A 46 2.77 0.19 13.27
C GLU A 46 3.86 -0.49 12.42
N SER A 47 4.97 -0.87 13.06
CA SER A 47 5.96 -1.71 12.40
C SER A 47 5.35 -3.08 12.14
N GLY A 48 5.39 -3.51 10.89
CA GLY A 48 4.99 -4.86 10.50
C GLY A 48 5.89 -5.94 11.14
N GLN A 49 5.77 -7.17 10.68
CA GLN A 49 6.56 -8.30 11.15
C GLN A 49 8.02 -8.29 10.64
N GLY A 50 8.52 -7.21 10.04
CA GLY A 50 9.87 -7.07 9.51
C GLY A 50 10.34 -5.63 9.56
N ASP A 51 11.60 -5.39 9.20
CA ASP A 51 12.19 -4.05 9.14
C ASP A 51 11.53 -3.19 8.07
N PHE A 52 11.14 -3.82 6.94
CA PHE A 52 10.51 -3.15 5.81
C PHE A 52 9.24 -3.88 5.37
N ILE A 53 8.28 -3.09 4.93
CA ILE A 53 7.12 -3.55 4.19
C ILE A 53 7.27 -3.13 2.73
N VAL A 54 7.29 -4.11 1.83
CA VAL A 54 7.33 -3.92 0.38
C VAL A 54 5.95 -4.21 -0.17
N ARG A 55 5.33 -3.19 -0.79
CA ARG A 55 4.06 -3.34 -1.50
C ARG A 55 4.24 -3.13 -2.98
N LEU A 56 3.70 -4.05 -3.75
CA LEU A 56 3.78 -4.06 -5.21
C LEU A 56 2.44 -4.49 -5.80
N CYS A 57 2.28 -4.18 -7.07
CA CYS A 57 1.17 -4.66 -7.89
C CYS A 57 1.74 -5.30 -9.16
N ALA A 58 1.16 -6.43 -9.57
CA ALA A 58 1.44 -7.02 -10.87
C ALA A 58 0.76 -6.19 -11.97
N GLU A 59 1.48 -5.88 -13.05
CA GLU A 59 0.88 -5.27 -14.23
C GLU A 59 -0.08 -6.25 -14.92
N SER A 60 -1.11 -5.71 -15.54
CA SER A 60 -2.17 -6.48 -16.20
C SER A 60 -1.62 -7.54 -17.15
N GLY A 61 -2.09 -8.77 -17.02
CA GLY A 61 -1.72 -9.89 -17.90
C GLY A 61 -0.60 -10.79 -17.36
N ASN A 62 -0.02 -10.46 -16.23
CA ASN A 62 0.99 -11.28 -15.58
C ASN A 62 0.37 -12.26 -14.57
N SER A 63 1.01 -13.41 -14.41
CA SER A 63 0.62 -14.39 -13.40
C SER A 63 1.14 -13.98 -12.03
N GLU A 64 0.25 -13.68 -11.11
CA GLU A 64 0.52 -13.27 -9.74
C GLU A 64 1.51 -14.21 -9.02
N GLY A 65 1.27 -15.52 -9.05
CA GLY A 65 2.11 -16.50 -8.37
C GLY A 65 3.56 -16.49 -8.87
N GLN A 66 3.77 -16.40 -10.18
CA GLN A 66 5.12 -16.36 -10.76
C GLN A 66 5.86 -15.07 -10.43
N LEU A 67 5.16 -13.94 -10.36
CA LEU A 67 5.76 -12.66 -9.99
C LEU A 67 6.09 -12.61 -8.51
N SER A 68 5.22 -13.12 -7.64
CA SER A 68 5.48 -13.22 -6.21
C SER A 68 6.75 -14.04 -5.93
N ASP A 69 6.93 -15.17 -6.61
CA ASP A 69 8.14 -15.98 -6.48
C ASP A 69 9.39 -15.22 -6.95
N LYS A 70 9.34 -14.55 -8.11
CA LYS A 70 10.46 -13.74 -8.62
C LYS A 70 10.84 -12.59 -7.69
N VAL A 71 9.84 -11.90 -7.14
CA VAL A 71 10.07 -10.83 -6.14
C VAL A 71 10.71 -11.41 -4.90
N GLY A 72 10.22 -12.53 -4.38
CA GLY A 72 10.78 -13.22 -3.23
C GLY A 72 12.24 -13.67 -3.44
N GLU A 73 12.53 -14.22 -4.62
CA GLU A 73 13.91 -14.58 -5.00
C GLU A 73 14.82 -13.35 -5.10
N ALA A 74 14.34 -12.25 -5.65
CA ALA A 74 15.10 -11.01 -5.75
C ALA A 74 15.43 -10.45 -4.36
N ILE A 75 14.43 -10.36 -3.46
CA ILE A 75 14.62 -9.93 -2.07
C ILE A 75 15.68 -10.83 -1.38
N THR A 76 15.55 -12.14 -1.50
CA THR A 76 16.48 -13.09 -0.88
C THR A 76 17.89 -12.96 -1.44
N ARG A 77 18.02 -12.80 -2.76
CA ARG A 77 19.32 -12.57 -3.43
C ARG A 77 20.02 -11.32 -2.94
N MET A 78 19.27 -10.30 -2.59
CA MET A 78 19.78 -9.05 -2.00
C MET A 78 20.15 -9.17 -0.52
N GLY A 79 19.96 -10.35 0.09
CA GLY A 79 20.23 -10.59 1.51
C GLY A 79 19.03 -10.31 2.43
N GLY A 80 17.87 -10.03 1.88
CA GLY A 80 16.63 -9.88 2.65
C GLY A 80 16.08 -11.22 3.12
N THR A 81 15.47 -11.23 4.30
CA THR A 81 14.74 -12.39 4.85
C THR A 81 13.25 -12.08 4.88
N ILE A 82 12.47 -12.86 4.13
CA ILE A 82 11.02 -12.68 4.07
C ILE A 82 10.40 -13.29 5.33
N LYS A 83 9.68 -12.48 6.11
CA LYS A 83 8.93 -12.89 7.31
C LYS A 83 7.52 -13.33 7.00
N SER A 84 6.87 -12.62 6.10
CA SER A 84 5.53 -12.97 5.63
C SER A 84 5.29 -12.45 4.22
N THR A 85 4.47 -13.18 3.47
CA THR A 85 3.96 -12.78 2.16
C THR A 85 2.45 -12.83 2.21
N HIS A 86 1.81 -11.81 1.66
CA HIS A 86 0.37 -11.76 1.51
C HIS A 86 0.04 -11.25 0.11
N CYS A 87 -0.74 -12.02 -0.62
CA CYS A 87 -1.19 -11.67 -1.97
C CYS A 87 -2.71 -11.59 -2.00
N VAL A 88 -3.23 -10.59 -2.70
CA VAL A 88 -4.65 -10.41 -2.98
C VAL A 88 -4.78 -9.96 -4.41
N ASP A 89 -5.33 -10.80 -5.28
CA ASP A 89 -5.39 -10.57 -6.72
C ASP A 89 -4.00 -10.19 -7.28
N GLU A 90 -3.86 -9.06 -7.93
CA GLU A 90 -2.61 -8.54 -8.48
C GLU A 90 -1.67 -7.91 -7.43
N TYR A 91 -2.09 -7.77 -6.19
CA TYR A 91 -1.34 -7.07 -5.14
C TYR A 91 -0.52 -8.02 -4.28
N MET A 92 0.72 -7.62 -4.02
CA MET A 92 1.68 -8.36 -3.21
C MET A 92 2.21 -7.50 -2.07
N ARG A 93 2.28 -8.07 -0.89
CA ARG A 93 2.86 -7.48 0.31
C ARG A 93 3.88 -8.43 0.91
N PHE A 94 5.10 -7.96 1.08
CA PHE A 94 6.17 -8.68 1.75
C PHE A 94 6.59 -7.92 3.01
N ALA A 95 6.68 -8.63 4.14
CA ALA A 95 7.38 -8.14 5.32
C ALA A 95 8.79 -8.74 5.29
N VAL A 96 9.81 -7.89 5.36
CA VAL A 96 11.20 -8.26 5.06
C VAL A 96 12.13 -7.70 6.14
N ASP A 97 13.03 -8.53 6.68
CA ASP A 97 14.20 -8.05 7.39
C ASP A 97 15.31 -7.81 6.35
N TYR A 98 15.88 -6.62 6.33
CA TYR A 98 16.90 -6.22 5.37
C TYR A 98 17.83 -5.17 5.95
N ASP A 99 19.11 -5.50 6.07
CA ASP A 99 20.14 -4.62 6.65
C ASP A 99 20.77 -3.65 5.61
N GLY A 100 20.40 -3.79 4.33
CA GLY A 100 20.93 -2.96 3.25
C GLY A 100 20.17 -1.65 3.05
N ASP A 101 20.60 -0.89 2.04
CA ASP A 101 19.93 0.35 1.65
C ASP A 101 18.60 0.05 0.94
N PRO A 102 17.45 0.52 1.46
CA PRO A 102 16.13 0.30 0.83
C PRO A 102 16.02 0.89 -0.58
N GLN A 103 16.81 1.91 -0.91
CA GLN A 103 16.86 2.43 -2.26
C GLN A 103 17.47 1.42 -3.24
N VAL A 104 18.54 0.74 -2.84
CA VAL A 104 19.16 -0.31 -3.65
C VAL A 104 18.19 -1.48 -3.83
N LEU A 105 17.44 -1.85 -2.78
CA LEU A 105 16.40 -2.86 -2.88
C LEU A 105 15.32 -2.43 -3.89
N ALA A 106 14.84 -1.19 -3.83
CA ALA A 106 13.86 -0.66 -4.76
C ALA A 106 14.38 -0.68 -6.21
N GLU A 107 15.61 -0.23 -6.45
CA GLU A 107 16.23 -0.23 -7.77
C GLU A 107 16.34 -1.64 -8.37
N GLN A 108 16.67 -2.64 -7.55
CA GLN A 108 16.75 -4.03 -8.00
C GLN A 108 15.36 -4.63 -8.28
N LEU A 109 14.36 -4.30 -7.48
CA LEU A 109 12.99 -4.73 -7.74
C LEU A 109 12.42 -4.08 -9.00
N LEU A 110 12.75 -2.82 -9.29
CA LEU A 110 12.35 -2.13 -10.53
C LEU A 110 12.93 -2.75 -11.81
N LEU A 111 13.97 -3.59 -11.71
CA LEU A 111 14.47 -4.36 -12.87
C LEU A 111 13.58 -5.55 -13.23
N LEU A 112 12.64 -5.92 -12.37
CA LEU A 112 11.69 -6.98 -12.66
C LEU A 112 10.57 -6.42 -13.54
N GLU A 113 10.41 -7.01 -14.72
CA GLU A 113 9.32 -6.64 -15.63
C GLU A 113 7.97 -7.09 -15.07
N GLY A 114 6.95 -6.26 -15.25
CA GLY A 114 5.56 -6.59 -14.95
C GLY A 114 5.13 -6.32 -13.52
N ILE A 115 5.90 -5.52 -12.77
CA ILE A 115 5.52 -5.05 -11.44
C ILE A 115 5.55 -3.53 -11.32
N GLU A 116 4.68 -3.01 -10.48
CA GLU A 116 4.71 -1.61 -10.01
C GLU A 116 4.96 -1.61 -8.49
N ILE A 117 5.98 -0.88 -8.03
CA ILE A 117 6.24 -0.71 -6.60
C ILE A 117 5.37 0.42 -6.06
N HIS A 118 4.53 0.11 -5.07
CA HIS A 118 3.69 1.10 -4.40
C HIS A 118 4.41 1.76 -3.22
N SER A 119 5.11 0.97 -2.42
CA SER A 119 5.93 1.49 -1.33
C SER A 119 6.96 0.47 -0.83
N ILE A 120 8.08 1.01 -0.32
CA ILE A 120 9.02 0.29 0.54
C ILE A 120 9.21 1.18 1.77
N GLY A 121 8.68 0.76 2.91
CA GLY A 121 8.68 1.56 4.13
C GLY A 121 8.94 0.75 5.38
N MET A 122 9.63 1.34 6.36
CA MET A 122 9.86 0.72 7.67
C MET A 122 8.60 0.70 8.53
N ASN A 123 7.91 1.84 8.58
CA ASN A 123 6.75 2.06 9.45
C ASN A 123 5.57 2.65 8.67
N SER A 124 5.56 2.55 7.36
CA SER A 124 4.49 3.08 6.52
C SER A 124 4.23 2.20 5.32
N GLU A 125 2.97 2.13 4.93
CA GLU A 125 2.50 1.38 3.78
C GLU A 125 1.59 2.25 2.92
N VAL A 126 1.70 2.10 1.60
CA VAL A 126 0.76 2.69 0.63
C VAL A 126 -0.14 1.59 0.09
N ILE A 127 -1.44 1.78 0.22
CA ILE A 127 -2.48 0.92 -0.36
C ILE A 127 -3.28 1.78 -1.31
N LYS A 128 -3.33 1.43 -2.58
CA LYS A 128 -4.08 2.17 -3.60
C LYS A 128 -4.70 1.22 -4.60
N ASP A 129 -5.89 1.56 -5.08
CA ASP A 129 -6.63 0.75 -6.03
C ASP A 129 -7.64 1.61 -6.79
N VAL A 130 -8.19 1.06 -7.86
CA VAL A 130 -9.33 1.63 -8.57
C VAL A 130 -10.61 1.42 -7.75
N GLY A 131 -11.51 2.40 -7.79
CA GLY A 131 -12.79 2.37 -7.10
C GLY A 131 -12.85 3.20 -5.83
N THR A 132 -13.94 3.00 -5.09
CA THR A 132 -14.26 3.77 -3.87
C THR A 132 -13.51 3.25 -2.64
N ALA A 133 -13.56 4.00 -1.54
CA ALA A 133 -12.98 3.60 -0.27
C ALA A 133 -13.54 2.25 0.25
N ILE A 134 -14.82 1.98 0.01
CA ILE A 134 -15.44 0.70 0.38
C ILE A 134 -14.87 -0.44 -0.46
N ASN A 135 -14.69 -0.25 -1.78
CA ASN A 135 -14.09 -1.28 -2.63
C ASN A 135 -12.68 -1.65 -2.20
N ILE A 136 -11.87 -0.63 -1.80
CA ILE A 136 -10.52 -0.85 -1.30
C ILE A 136 -10.54 -1.54 0.06
N ASP A 137 -11.46 -1.17 0.94
CA ASP A 137 -11.58 -1.83 2.24
C ASP A 137 -11.99 -3.30 2.09
N ASP A 138 -12.97 -3.59 1.24
CA ASP A 138 -13.41 -4.97 0.96
C ASP A 138 -12.28 -5.85 0.43
N ARG A 139 -11.38 -5.30 -0.42
CA ARG A 139 -10.27 -6.03 -1.02
C ARG A 139 -9.04 -6.13 -0.13
N HIS A 140 -8.63 -5.02 0.46
CA HIS A 140 -7.36 -4.89 1.18
C HIS A 140 -7.51 -4.88 2.71
N ASN A 141 -8.74 -4.92 3.21
CA ASN A 141 -9.04 -4.93 4.65
C ASN A 141 -8.42 -3.74 5.39
N VAL A 142 -8.50 -2.56 4.76
CA VAL A 142 -7.88 -1.31 5.22
C VAL A 142 -8.36 -0.93 6.62
N SER A 143 -9.64 -1.17 6.92
CA SER A 143 -10.24 -0.87 8.23
C SER A 143 -9.55 -1.56 9.41
N ASN A 144 -8.85 -2.66 9.17
CA ASN A 144 -8.12 -3.38 10.22
C ASN A 144 -6.71 -2.84 10.48
N PHE A 145 -6.21 -1.92 9.65
CA PHE A 145 -4.90 -1.34 9.84
C PHE A 145 -4.89 -0.39 11.05
N LYS A 146 -3.84 -0.54 11.84
CA LYS A 146 -3.58 0.28 13.02
C LYS A 146 -2.39 1.17 12.74
N GLY A 147 -2.31 2.28 13.47
CA GLY A 147 -1.21 3.21 13.28
C GLY A 147 -1.42 4.50 14.06
N THR A 148 -0.47 5.43 13.92
CA THR A 148 -0.51 6.73 14.58
C THR A 148 -1.01 7.84 13.69
N HIS A 149 -0.76 7.74 12.40
CA HIS A 149 -1.19 8.75 11.42
C HIS A 149 -1.37 8.12 10.04
N GLY A 150 -2.14 8.80 9.20
CA GLY A 150 -2.35 8.38 7.82
C GLY A 150 -2.99 9.48 6.98
N LEU A 151 -2.85 9.31 5.69
CA LEU A 151 -3.45 10.15 4.66
C LEU A 151 -4.34 9.29 3.78
N GLY A 152 -5.39 9.88 3.24
CA GLY A 152 -6.26 9.23 2.27
C GLY A 152 -6.59 10.18 1.13
N HIS A 153 -6.74 9.62 -0.06
CA HIS A 153 -7.04 10.35 -1.28
C HIS A 153 -8.13 9.62 -2.08
N VAL A 154 -9.13 10.38 -2.54
CA VAL A 154 -10.09 9.95 -3.56
C VAL A 154 -9.87 10.74 -4.84
N ARG A 155 -9.77 10.03 -5.97
CA ARG A 155 -9.43 10.62 -7.27
C ARG A 155 -10.63 10.63 -8.20
N LEU A 156 -10.83 11.76 -8.88
CA LEU A 156 -11.64 11.87 -10.07
C LEU A 156 -10.69 12.04 -11.26
N ALA A 157 -10.65 11.06 -12.14
CA ALA A 157 -9.85 11.10 -13.36
C ALA A 157 -10.54 12.02 -14.40
N THR A 158 -9.90 13.11 -14.77
CA THR A 158 -10.44 14.07 -15.74
C THR A 158 -9.72 13.98 -17.10
N GLU A 159 -8.45 13.60 -17.11
CA GLU A 159 -7.61 13.63 -18.33
C GLU A 159 -6.72 12.38 -18.51
N SER A 160 -6.67 11.49 -17.52
CA SER A 160 -5.85 10.27 -17.51
C SER A 160 -6.72 9.03 -17.36
N ARG A 161 -6.12 7.87 -17.63
CA ARG A 161 -6.78 6.58 -17.42
C ARG A 161 -7.12 6.36 -15.95
N VAL A 162 -8.18 5.60 -15.72
CA VAL A 162 -8.50 5.05 -14.42
C VAL A 162 -7.72 3.73 -14.30
N ASP A 163 -6.57 3.80 -13.68
CA ASP A 163 -5.68 2.67 -13.41
C ASP A 163 -4.92 2.90 -12.10
N ILE A 164 -4.23 1.87 -11.65
CA ILE A 164 -3.51 1.87 -10.38
C ILE A 164 -2.30 2.79 -10.42
N SER A 165 -1.58 2.83 -11.56
CA SER A 165 -0.35 3.62 -11.70
C SER A 165 -0.58 5.13 -11.56
N HIS A 166 -1.77 5.59 -11.96
CA HIS A 166 -2.19 6.99 -11.78
C HIS A 166 -2.95 7.25 -10.47
N SER A 167 -3.11 6.24 -9.63
CA SER A 167 -3.79 6.37 -8.35
C SER A 167 -2.87 6.94 -7.28
N HIS A 168 -3.39 7.83 -6.43
CA HIS A 168 -2.66 8.41 -5.31
C HIS A 168 -2.92 7.63 -4.01
N PRO A 169 -2.02 7.71 -3.01
CA PRO A 169 -0.75 8.47 -2.98
C PRO A 169 0.39 7.79 -3.76
N PHE A 170 1.42 8.57 -4.01
CA PHE A 170 2.71 8.10 -4.52
C PHE A 170 3.74 8.09 -3.41
#